data_6976ad5c351b668f829ae5d33378147d
#
_entry.id   6976ad5c351b668f829ae5d33378147d
#
_cell.length_a   1.000
_cell.length_b   1.000
_cell.length_c   1.000
_cell.angle_alpha   90.00
_cell.angle_beta   90.00
_cell.angle_gamma   90.00
#
_symmetry.space_group_name_H-M   'P 1'
#
loop_
_entity.id
_entity.type
_entity.pdbx_description
1 polymer ?
#
loop_
_entity_poly.entity_id
_entity_poly.type
_entity_poly.pdbx_seq_one_letter_code
_entity_poly.pdbx_strand_id
1 'polypeptide(L)'
;MNLLVAVLAFSILYSQVGIPKFDVVQILEVTQNSPAYKAGIQVEDTILEANGQEISSTDQLRNIILANLDEPIELSILRGETTVNLVVVPDSSRSEQEGATGILMGTKLVPVDSWFETIPISFRATYETGRELLSLPGRLIAGVIQPSEAGLLGPRSIWNLFQQSVQRDVESRQQESSSQSQLPTNYTLSGIISLTLSLGLINLLPIPALDGGRIIFVLLEVIFRRKIPAKFESMVHGITFLILITLLGYFYILDFINPVSITLP
;
A
#
# COMPACT_ATOMS: atom_id res chain seq x y z
N MET A 1 15.72 8.32 11.44
CA MET A 1 15.42 7.19 12.35
C MET A 1 14.18 6.40 11.92
N ASN A 2 13.06 7.05 11.64
CA ASN A 2 11.80 6.39 11.26
C ASN A 2 11.90 5.46 10.05
N LEU A 3 12.69 5.81 9.01
CA LEU A 3 12.90 4.93 7.86
C LEU A 3 13.60 3.62 8.22
N LEU A 4 14.56 3.66 9.15
CA LEU A 4 15.21 2.44 9.65
C LEU A 4 14.23 1.58 10.46
N VAL A 5 13.36 2.22 11.25
CA VAL A 5 12.30 1.51 11.98
C VAL A 5 11.32 0.87 10.99
N ALA A 6 10.97 1.55 9.89
CA ALA A 6 10.12 0.97 8.84
C ALA A 6 10.78 -0.25 8.18
N VAL A 7 12.07 -0.20 7.84
CA VAL A 7 12.82 -1.35 7.30
C VAL A 7 12.79 -2.52 8.28
N LEU A 8 13.04 -2.28 9.57
CA LEU A 8 13.01 -3.34 10.59
C LEU A 8 11.60 -3.93 10.74
N ALA A 9 10.58 -3.07 10.73
CA ALA A 9 9.18 -3.51 10.83
C ALA A 9 8.74 -4.32 9.60
N PHE A 10 9.12 -3.91 8.37
CA PHE A 10 8.93 -4.74 7.17
C PHE A 10 9.69 -6.07 7.27
N SER A 11 10.90 -6.06 7.81
CA SER A 11 11.70 -7.28 7.98
C SER A 11 11.01 -8.26 8.95
N ILE A 12 10.43 -7.75 10.03
CA ILE A 12 9.63 -8.57 10.96
C ILE A 12 8.35 -9.06 10.27
N LEU A 13 7.65 -8.20 9.52
CA LEU A 13 6.45 -8.58 8.79
C LEU A 13 6.77 -9.72 7.81
N TYR A 14 7.75 -9.55 6.95
CA TYR A 14 8.13 -10.55 5.95
C TYR A 14 8.67 -11.85 6.55
N SER A 15 9.25 -11.82 7.74
CA SER A 15 9.63 -13.04 8.43
C SER A 15 8.44 -13.87 8.92
N GLN A 16 7.28 -13.24 9.09
CA GLN A 16 6.04 -13.90 9.56
C GLN A 16 5.11 -14.29 8.40
N VAL A 17 4.94 -13.39 7.42
CA VAL A 17 3.99 -13.59 6.31
C VAL A 17 4.65 -14.11 5.04
N GLY A 18 5.99 -14.17 4.98
CA GLY A 18 6.75 -14.48 3.77
C GLY A 18 7.11 -13.24 2.94
N ILE A 19 8.05 -13.40 2.01
CA ILE A 19 8.50 -12.35 1.10
C ILE A 19 7.68 -12.32 -0.18
N PRO A 20 7.31 -11.12 -0.69
CA PRO A 20 6.59 -11.00 -1.94
C PRO A 20 7.50 -11.37 -3.13
N LYS A 21 7.02 -12.27 -3.97
CA LYS A 21 7.64 -12.60 -5.24
C LYS A 21 7.07 -11.71 -6.33
N PHE A 22 7.73 -10.60 -6.59
CA PHE A 22 7.21 -9.50 -7.43
C PHE A 22 7.00 -9.85 -8.90
N ASP A 23 7.60 -10.95 -9.37
CA ASP A 23 7.49 -11.48 -10.72
C ASP A 23 6.35 -12.50 -10.90
N VAL A 24 5.52 -12.67 -9.89
CA VAL A 24 4.42 -13.64 -9.87
C VAL A 24 3.13 -12.98 -9.47
N VAL A 25 2.11 -13.07 -10.33
CA VAL A 25 0.76 -12.57 -10.06
C VAL A 25 -0.11 -13.71 -9.56
N GLN A 26 -0.60 -13.59 -8.34
CA GLN A 26 -1.51 -14.56 -7.73
C GLN A 26 -2.91 -13.96 -7.55
N ILE A 27 -3.93 -14.79 -7.72
CA ILE A 27 -5.32 -14.43 -7.46
C ILE A 27 -5.60 -14.57 -5.96
N LEU A 28 -5.93 -13.45 -5.31
CA LEU A 28 -6.21 -13.40 -3.87
C LEU A 28 -7.70 -13.56 -3.57
N GLU A 29 -8.57 -13.05 -4.48
CA GLU A 29 -10.01 -13.16 -4.31
C GLU A 29 -10.70 -13.23 -5.68
N VAL A 30 -11.81 -13.94 -5.76
CA VAL A 30 -12.69 -14.02 -6.94
C VAL A 30 -14.11 -13.69 -6.50
N THR A 31 -14.65 -12.59 -7.03
CA THR A 31 -16.02 -12.15 -6.74
C THR A 31 -17.03 -13.15 -7.31
N GLN A 32 -18.02 -13.53 -6.51
CA GLN A 32 -19.09 -14.43 -6.96
C GLN A 32 -19.84 -13.83 -8.18
N ASN A 33 -20.24 -14.69 -9.10
CA ASN A 33 -20.94 -14.35 -10.34
C ASN A 33 -20.17 -13.40 -11.29
N SER A 34 -18.89 -13.13 -11.02
CA SER A 34 -18.02 -12.35 -11.90
C SER A 34 -17.64 -13.10 -13.18
N PRO A 35 -17.10 -12.42 -14.21
CA PRO A 35 -16.50 -13.06 -15.36
C PRO A 35 -15.43 -14.08 -15.02
N ALA A 36 -14.55 -13.78 -14.07
CA ALA A 36 -13.52 -14.70 -13.61
C ALA A 36 -14.09 -15.95 -12.93
N TYR A 37 -15.12 -15.77 -12.10
CA TYR A 37 -15.82 -16.90 -11.47
C TYR A 37 -16.44 -17.82 -12.53
N LYS A 38 -17.11 -17.25 -13.56
CA LYS A 38 -17.71 -18.01 -14.66
C LYS A 38 -16.66 -18.71 -15.53
N ALA A 39 -15.48 -18.12 -15.68
CA ALA A 39 -14.35 -18.71 -16.38
C ALA A 39 -13.67 -19.84 -15.58
N GLY A 40 -14.00 -19.99 -14.29
CA GLY A 40 -13.44 -21.02 -13.42
C GLY A 40 -12.09 -20.66 -12.80
N ILE A 41 -11.75 -19.36 -12.74
CA ILE A 41 -10.58 -18.85 -11.99
C ILE A 41 -10.85 -19.06 -10.50
N GLN A 42 -9.82 -19.48 -9.77
CA GLN A 42 -9.90 -19.77 -8.34
C GLN A 42 -8.87 -18.93 -7.55
N VAL A 43 -9.13 -18.81 -6.25
CA VAL A 43 -8.16 -18.24 -5.31
C VAL A 43 -6.90 -19.13 -5.31
N GLU A 44 -5.73 -18.51 -5.14
CA GLU A 44 -4.39 -19.11 -5.23
C GLU A 44 -3.92 -19.48 -6.65
N ASP A 45 -4.74 -19.31 -7.69
CA ASP A 45 -4.25 -19.43 -9.07
C ASP A 45 -3.13 -18.42 -9.32
N THR A 46 -2.06 -18.86 -9.95
CA THR A 46 -0.97 -17.99 -10.40
C THR A 46 -1.09 -17.77 -11.90
N ILE A 47 -1.15 -16.52 -12.34
CA ILE A 47 -1.22 -16.17 -13.76
C ILE A 47 0.19 -16.25 -14.36
N LEU A 48 0.36 -17.07 -15.38
CA LEU A 48 1.60 -17.23 -16.13
C LEU A 48 1.60 -16.36 -17.39
N GLU A 49 0.52 -16.45 -18.18
CA GLU A 49 0.39 -15.76 -19.46
C GLU A 49 -1.01 -15.21 -19.67
N ALA A 50 -1.12 -14.11 -20.42
CA ALA A 50 -2.36 -13.57 -20.93
C ALA A 50 -2.20 -13.25 -22.42
N ASN A 51 -3.06 -13.83 -23.27
CA ASN A 51 -2.98 -13.74 -24.74
C ASN A 51 -1.57 -14.11 -25.27
N GLY A 52 -0.92 -15.12 -24.68
CA GLY A 52 0.42 -15.58 -25.06
C GLY A 52 1.57 -14.67 -24.62
N GLN A 53 1.29 -13.63 -23.81
CA GLN A 53 2.27 -12.74 -23.24
C GLN A 53 2.53 -13.14 -21.76
N GLU A 54 3.79 -13.37 -21.40
CA GLU A 54 4.19 -13.66 -20.04
C GLU A 54 3.84 -12.51 -19.09
N ILE A 55 3.23 -12.83 -17.95
CA ILE A 55 2.79 -11.86 -16.94
C ILE A 55 3.75 -11.85 -15.77
N SER A 56 4.40 -10.71 -15.58
CA SER A 56 5.36 -10.48 -14.49
C SER A 56 4.92 -9.43 -13.48
N SER A 57 3.76 -8.78 -13.67
CA SER A 57 3.23 -7.80 -12.72
C SER A 57 1.72 -7.67 -12.79
N THR A 58 1.10 -7.26 -11.68
CA THR A 58 -0.34 -6.96 -11.59
C THR A 58 -0.74 -5.83 -12.53
N ASP A 59 0.11 -4.81 -12.69
CA ASP A 59 -0.15 -3.69 -13.60
C ASP A 59 -0.18 -4.13 -15.07
N GLN A 60 0.72 -5.06 -15.45
CA GLN A 60 0.73 -5.61 -16.80
C GLN A 60 -0.58 -6.36 -17.10
N LEU A 61 -1.01 -7.24 -16.19
CA LEU A 61 -2.27 -7.98 -16.34
C LEU A 61 -3.47 -7.02 -16.34
N ARG A 62 -3.49 -6.03 -15.47
CA ARG A 62 -4.53 -4.99 -15.43
C ARG A 62 -4.64 -4.25 -16.78
N ASN A 63 -3.51 -3.84 -17.35
CA ASN A 63 -3.48 -3.14 -18.64
C ASN A 63 -4.02 -4.03 -19.78
N ILE A 64 -3.68 -5.33 -19.78
CA ILE A 64 -4.22 -6.28 -20.76
C ILE A 64 -5.75 -6.43 -20.60
N ILE A 65 -6.24 -6.55 -19.36
CA ILE A 65 -7.68 -6.63 -19.07
C ILE A 65 -8.40 -5.38 -19.56
N LEU A 66 -7.86 -4.18 -19.26
CA LEU A 66 -8.48 -2.92 -19.67
C LEU A 66 -8.42 -2.66 -21.17
N ALA A 67 -7.43 -3.21 -21.86
CA ALA A 67 -7.30 -3.10 -23.32
C ALA A 67 -8.23 -4.06 -24.08
N ASN A 68 -8.78 -5.09 -23.42
CA ASN A 68 -9.63 -6.13 -24.02
C ASN A 68 -11.00 -6.23 -23.33
N LEU A 69 -11.60 -5.08 -22.99
CA LEU A 69 -12.94 -5.05 -22.42
C LEU A 69 -13.95 -5.64 -23.43
N ASP A 70 -14.83 -6.51 -22.94
CA ASP A 70 -15.85 -7.25 -23.72
C ASP A 70 -15.26 -8.19 -24.79
N GLU A 71 -13.94 -8.40 -24.80
CA GLU A 71 -13.25 -9.34 -25.67
C GLU A 71 -12.65 -10.52 -24.88
N PRO A 72 -12.56 -11.73 -25.46
CA PRO A 72 -12.00 -12.88 -24.76
C PRO A 72 -10.49 -12.75 -24.56
N ILE A 73 -10.03 -12.99 -23.34
CA ILE A 73 -8.60 -13.09 -22.96
C ILE A 73 -8.29 -14.54 -22.63
N GLU A 74 -7.31 -15.11 -23.32
CA GLU A 74 -6.77 -16.43 -22.98
C GLU A 74 -5.75 -16.29 -21.84
N LEU A 75 -6.01 -16.97 -20.74
CA LEU A 75 -5.14 -17.02 -19.58
C LEU A 75 -4.54 -18.40 -19.42
N SER A 76 -3.21 -18.47 -19.30
CA SER A 76 -2.50 -19.65 -18.82
C SER A 76 -2.22 -19.47 -17.34
N ILE A 77 -2.76 -20.33 -16.50
CA ILE A 77 -2.66 -20.26 -15.04
C ILE A 77 -1.99 -21.50 -14.48
N LEU A 78 -1.25 -21.33 -13.39
CA LEU A 78 -0.73 -22.43 -12.59
C LEU A 78 -1.65 -22.65 -11.39
N ARG A 79 -2.31 -23.80 -11.31
CA ARG A 79 -3.15 -24.24 -10.20
C ARG A 79 -2.49 -25.42 -9.51
N GLY A 80 -1.94 -25.17 -8.31
CA GLY A 80 -1.07 -26.13 -7.66
C GLY A 80 0.17 -26.41 -8.52
N GLU A 81 0.30 -27.62 -9.06
CA GLU A 81 1.39 -28.03 -9.94
C GLU A 81 0.96 -28.18 -11.41
N THR A 82 -0.29 -27.88 -11.75
CA THR A 82 -0.83 -28.07 -13.10
C THR A 82 -1.10 -26.76 -13.79
N THR A 83 -0.72 -26.66 -15.08
CA THR A 83 -1.08 -25.54 -15.93
C THR A 83 -2.47 -25.74 -16.52
N VAL A 84 -3.33 -24.75 -16.38
CA VAL A 84 -4.71 -24.75 -16.90
C VAL A 84 -4.89 -23.54 -17.79
N ASN A 85 -5.48 -23.73 -18.96
CA ASN A 85 -5.83 -22.65 -19.87
C ASN A 85 -7.31 -22.32 -19.72
N LEU A 86 -7.62 -21.05 -19.47
CA LEU A 86 -8.96 -20.53 -19.29
C LEU A 86 -9.20 -19.33 -20.21
N VAL A 87 -10.44 -19.07 -20.52
CA VAL A 87 -10.84 -17.88 -21.28
C VAL A 87 -11.75 -17.03 -20.39
N VAL A 88 -11.38 -15.78 -20.18
CA VAL A 88 -12.18 -14.80 -19.44
C VAL A 88 -12.57 -13.64 -20.37
N VAL A 89 -13.82 -13.18 -20.27
CA VAL A 89 -14.29 -12.00 -20.99
C VAL A 89 -14.54 -10.90 -19.96
N PRO A 90 -13.67 -9.88 -19.88
CA PRO A 90 -13.86 -8.76 -18.94
C PRO A 90 -15.13 -7.99 -19.30
N ASP A 91 -15.91 -7.60 -18.30
CA ASP A 91 -17.19 -6.91 -18.47
C ASP A 91 -17.01 -5.40 -18.25
N SER A 92 -17.19 -4.60 -19.31
CA SER A 92 -17.06 -3.14 -19.29
C SER A 92 -18.16 -2.44 -18.46
N SER A 93 -19.28 -3.13 -18.18
CA SER A 93 -20.41 -2.57 -17.43
C SER A 93 -20.21 -2.62 -15.90
N ARG A 94 -19.21 -3.35 -15.41
CA ARG A 94 -18.93 -3.48 -13.98
C ARG A 94 -18.33 -2.19 -13.41
N SER A 95 -18.61 -1.94 -12.12
CA SER A 95 -18.04 -0.78 -11.44
C SER A 95 -16.51 -0.87 -11.36
N GLU A 96 -15.83 0.27 -11.37
CA GLU A 96 -14.37 0.33 -11.17
C GLU A 96 -13.91 -0.31 -9.87
N GLN A 97 -14.77 -0.30 -8.83
CA GLN A 97 -14.49 -0.90 -7.53
C GLN A 97 -14.48 -2.44 -7.57
N GLU A 98 -15.29 -3.04 -8.41
CA GLU A 98 -15.35 -4.50 -8.57
C GLU A 98 -14.38 -5.02 -9.65
N GLY A 99 -13.87 -4.12 -10.49
CA GLY A 99 -13.01 -4.47 -11.62
C GLY A 99 -13.72 -5.26 -12.72
N ALA A 100 -13.27 -5.12 -13.97
CA ALA A 100 -13.92 -5.71 -15.14
C ALA A 100 -13.98 -7.25 -15.12
N THR A 101 -13.06 -7.92 -14.45
CA THR A 101 -13.03 -9.39 -14.32
C THR A 101 -13.55 -9.88 -12.99
N GLY A 102 -13.59 -9.02 -11.94
CA GLY A 102 -13.96 -9.38 -10.58
C GLY A 102 -12.94 -10.27 -9.87
N ILE A 103 -11.66 -9.98 -10.07
CA ILE A 103 -10.54 -10.61 -9.35
C ILE A 103 -9.79 -9.57 -8.52
N LEU A 104 -9.33 -9.98 -7.35
CA LEU A 104 -8.31 -9.29 -6.59
C LEU A 104 -6.97 -9.99 -6.86
N MET A 105 -6.00 -9.23 -7.36
CA MET A 105 -4.67 -9.74 -7.69
C MET A 105 -3.63 -9.25 -6.69
N GLY A 106 -2.62 -10.04 -6.46
CA GLY A 106 -1.48 -9.66 -5.64
C GLY A 106 -0.22 -10.43 -6.00
N THR A 107 0.85 -10.14 -5.28
CA THR A 107 2.10 -10.88 -5.39
C THR A 107 2.04 -12.14 -4.53
N LYS A 108 2.57 -13.25 -5.04
CA LYS A 108 2.69 -14.47 -4.25
C LYS A 108 3.66 -14.25 -3.08
N LEU A 109 3.23 -14.62 -1.87
CA LEU A 109 4.11 -14.64 -0.71
C LEU A 109 4.80 -16.00 -0.62
N VAL A 110 6.11 -15.99 -0.37
CA VAL A 110 6.93 -17.20 -0.23
C VAL A 110 7.55 -17.18 1.17
N PRO A 111 7.40 -18.28 1.96
CA PRO A 111 8.06 -18.39 3.26
C PRO A 111 9.56 -18.17 3.14
N VAL A 112 10.17 -17.59 4.16
CA VAL A 112 11.62 -17.39 4.22
C VAL A 112 12.27 -18.40 5.15
N ASP A 113 13.43 -18.91 4.73
CA ASP A 113 14.21 -19.83 5.56
C ASP A 113 15.09 -19.06 6.57
N SER A 114 15.45 -17.81 6.25
CA SER A 114 16.29 -16.98 7.10
C SER A 114 15.79 -15.54 7.16
N TRP A 115 15.72 -14.97 8.38
CA TRP A 115 15.36 -13.57 8.60
C TRP A 115 16.24 -12.58 7.79
N PHE A 116 17.50 -12.92 7.54
CA PHE A 116 18.41 -12.06 6.76
C PHE A 116 17.98 -11.86 5.31
N GLU A 117 17.21 -12.79 4.73
CA GLU A 117 16.67 -12.66 3.36
C GLU A 117 15.62 -11.57 3.27
N THR A 118 14.97 -11.23 4.37
CA THR A 118 13.95 -10.18 4.41
C THR A 118 14.55 -8.77 4.31
N ILE A 119 15.81 -8.56 4.72
CA ILE A 119 16.43 -7.23 4.83
C ILE A 119 16.46 -6.49 3.48
N PRO A 120 17.04 -7.03 2.38
CA PRO A 120 17.10 -6.31 1.11
C PRO A 120 15.70 -6.03 0.54
N ILE A 121 14.76 -6.94 0.74
CA ILE A 121 13.39 -6.80 0.29
C ILE A 121 12.66 -5.71 1.11
N SER A 122 12.93 -5.63 2.42
CA SER A 122 12.38 -4.59 3.29
C SER A 122 12.89 -3.19 2.93
N PHE A 123 14.13 -3.05 2.51
CA PHE A 123 14.64 -1.80 1.95
C PHE A 123 13.90 -1.41 0.68
N ARG A 124 13.71 -2.36 -0.25
CA ARG A 124 12.96 -2.13 -1.49
C ARG A 124 11.51 -1.75 -1.19
N ALA A 125 10.83 -2.49 -0.31
CA ALA A 125 9.46 -2.20 0.09
C ALA A 125 9.33 -0.81 0.74
N THR A 126 10.25 -0.44 1.63
CA THR A 126 10.30 0.89 2.25
C THR A 126 10.46 1.98 1.20
N TYR A 127 11.32 1.79 0.20
CA TYR A 127 11.54 2.74 -0.89
C TYR A 127 10.30 2.86 -1.80
N GLU A 128 9.72 1.74 -2.23
CA GLU A 128 8.56 1.72 -3.12
C GLU A 128 7.33 2.33 -2.44
N THR A 129 7.01 1.91 -1.21
CA THR A 129 5.92 2.51 -0.42
C THR A 129 6.17 3.99 -0.15
N GLY A 130 7.42 4.36 0.15
CA GLY A 130 7.80 5.74 0.35
C GLY A 130 7.60 6.59 -0.90
N ARG A 131 7.98 6.10 -2.07
CA ARG A 131 7.77 6.76 -3.37
C ARG A 131 6.27 6.92 -3.68
N GLU A 132 5.49 5.92 -3.37
CA GLU A 132 4.03 5.92 -3.56
C GLU A 132 3.37 6.99 -2.69
N LEU A 133 3.68 7.01 -1.40
CA LEU A 133 3.20 8.03 -0.45
C LEU A 133 3.61 9.46 -0.86
N LEU A 134 4.84 9.65 -1.34
CA LEU A 134 5.31 10.95 -1.85
C LEU A 134 4.59 11.37 -3.14
N SER A 135 4.05 10.46 -3.92
CA SER A 135 3.27 10.75 -5.12
C SER A 135 1.83 11.20 -4.81
N LEU A 136 1.27 10.85 -3.65
CA LEU A 136 -0.12 11.13 -3.27
C LEU A 136 -0.51 12.60 -3.35
N PRO A 137 0.28 13.58 -2.84
CA PRO A 137 -0.08 14.99 -2.95
C PRO A 137 -0.21 15.45 -4.41
N GLY A 138 0.69 15.00 -5.29
CA GLY A 138 0.64 15.32 -6.72
C GLY A 138 -0.61 14.74 -7.39
N ARG A 139 -0.96 13.50 -7.09
CA ARG A 139 -2.16 12.82 -7.61
C ARG A 139 -3.45 13.44 -7.08
N LEU A 140 -3.45 13.91 -5.83
CA LEU A 140 -4.57 14.62 -5.23
C LEU A 140 -4.80 15.98 -5.92
N ILE A 141 -3.74 16.77 -6.14
CA ILE A 141 -3.81 18.07 -6.83
C ILE A 141 -4.23 17.89 -8.29
N ALA A 142 -3.78 16.82 -8.94
CA ALA A 142 -4.17 16.48 -10.31
C ALA A 142 -5.60 15.92 -10.41
N GLY A 143 -6.32 15.71 -9.30
CA GLY A 143 -7.67 15.16 -9.28
C GLY A 143 -7.76 13.68 -9.68
N VAL A 144 -6.64 12.96 -9.67
CA VAL A 144 -6.58 11.53 -10.02
C VAL A 144 -7.13 10.66 -8.90
N ILE A 145 -7.04 11.14 -7.65
CA ILE A 145 -7.55 10.46 -6.46
C ILE A 145 -8.38 11.43 -5.61
N GLN A 146 -9.36 10.90 -4.89
CA GLN A 146 -10.17 11.69 -3.94
C GLN A 146 -9.43 11.87 -2.61
N PRO A 147 -9.74 12.93 -1.81
CA PRO A 147 -9.15 13.13 -0.49
C PRO A 147 -9.34 11.94 0.47
N SER A 148 -10.47 11.22 0.36
CA SER A 148 -10.75 9.99 1.11
C SER A 148 -9.82 8.83 0.75
N GLU A 149 -9.40 8.75 -0.52
CA GLU A 149 -8.48 7.72 -1.03
C GLU A 149 -7.01 8.06 -0.72
N ALA A 150 -6.70 9.34 -0.54
CA ALA A 150 -5.36 9.79 -0.17
C ALA A 150 -4.96 9.43 1.26
N GLY A 151 -5.86 8.79 2.04
CA GLY A 151 -5.57 8.36 3.40
C GLY A 151 -5.30 9.51 4.38
N LEU A 152 -5.85 10.70 4.12
CA LEU A 152 -5.81 11.83 5.06
C LEU A 152 -6.71 11.51 6.26
N LEU A 153 -6.18 10.67 7.15
CA LEU A 153 -6.88 10.15 8.30
C LEU A 153 -6.57 11.00 9.53
N GLY A 154 -7.62 11.40 10.23
CA GLY A 154 -7.46 11.98 11.55
C GLY A 154 -7.26 10.90 12.64
N PRO A 155 -6.96 11.31 13.87
CA PRO A 155 -6.66 10.38 14.98
C PRO A 155 -7.79 9.38 15.28
N ARG A 156 -9.05 9.78 15.11
CA ARG A 156 -10.20 8.89 15.33
C ARG A 156 -10.29 7.81 14.25
N SER A 157 -10.11 8.20 12.99
CA SER A 157 -10.11 7.27 11.85
C SER A 157 -8.93 6.30 11.94
N ILE A 158 -7.74 6.77 12.34
CA ILE A 158 -6.56 5.92 12.61
C ILE A 158 -6.87 4.91 13.73
N TRP A 159 -7.49 5.36 14.82
CA TRP A 159 -7.88 4.47 15.92
C TRP A 159 -8.86 3.38 15.48
N ASN A 160 -9.88 3.76 14.71
CA ASN A 160 -10.86 2.82 14.18
C ASN A 160 -10.20 1.77 13.25
N LEU A 161 -9.30 2.21 12.36
CA LEU A 161 -8.53 1.30 11.52
C LEU A 161 -7.66 0.35 12.33
N PHE A 162 -7.00 0.87 13.37
CA PHE A 162 -6.19 0.04 14.24
C PHE A 162 -7.03 -1.04 14.96
N GLN A 163 -8.20 -0.66 15.48
CA GLN A 163 -9.13 -1.63 16.09
C GLN A 163 -9.60 -2.69 15.10
N GLN A 164 -9.97 -2.29 13.87
CA GLN A 164 -10.37 -3.22 12.81
C GLN A 164 -9.21 -4.15 12.42
N SER A 165 -7.98 -3.63 12.31
CA SER A 165 -6.80 -4.43 12.00
C SER A 165 -6.53 -5.50 13.07
N VAL A 166 -6.59 -5.11 14.36
CA VAL A 166 -6.42 -6.04 15.47
C VAL A 166 -7.53 -7.11 15.47
N GLN A 167 -8.77 -6.70 15.24
CA GLN A 167 -9.89 -7.64 15.21
C GLN A 167 -9.75 -8.65 14.08
N ARG A 168 -9.36 -8.20 12.88
CA ARG A 168 -9.10 -9.08 11.74
C ARG A 168 -7.93 -10.05 11.99
N ASP A 169 -6.84 -9.56 12.61
CA ASP A 169 -5.72 -10.42 12.97
C ASP A 169 -6.13 -11.52 13.99
N VAL A 170 -7.08 -11.20 14.87
CA VAL A 170 -7.64 -12.20 15.80
C VAL A 170 -8.56 -13.18 15.08
N GLU A 171 -9.43 -12.71 14.20
CA GLU A 171 -10.35 -13.54 13.43
C GLU A 171 -9.60 -14.47 12.45
N SER A 172 -8.58 -13.96 11.75
CA SER A 172 -7.76 -14.79 10.86
C SER A 172 -7.04 -15.91 11.60
N ARG A 173 -6.47 -15.64 12.77
CA ARG A 173 -5.82 -16.67 13.60
C ARG A 173 -6.80 -17.75 14.11
N GLN A 174 -8.06 -17.40 14.31
CA GLN A 174 -9.09 -18.37 14.70
C GLN A 174 -9.50 -19.26 13.51
N GLN A 175 -9.51 -18.71 12.29
CA GLN A 175 -9.83 -19.45 11.06
C GLN A 175 -8.67 -20.34 10.58
N GLU A 176 -7.41 -19.91 10.78
CA GLU A 176 -6.22 -20.72 10.47
C GLU A 176 -6.18 -22.05 11.21
N SER A 177 -6.85 -22.15 12.37
CA SER A 177 -7.02 -23.42 13.09
C SER A 177 -7.83 -24.47 12.30
N SER A 178 -8.50 -24.08 11.24
CA SER A 178 -9.37 -24.93 10.41
C SER A 178 -8.93 -25.10 8.94
N SER A 179 -7.90 -24.36 8.47
CA SER A 179 -7.47 -24.39 7.06
C SER A 179 -5.95 -24.32 6.95
N GLN A 180 -5.34 -25.39 6.45
CA GLN A 180 -3.88 -25.61 6.42
C GLN A 180 -3.09 -24.81 5.35
N SER A 181 -3.66 -23.80 4.67
CA SER A 181 -3.08 -23.28 3.41
C SER A 181 -2.83 -21.79 3.32
N GLN A 182 -3.11 -20.96 4.31
CA GLN A 182 -2.91 -19.53 4.18
C GLN A 182 -1.80 -19.01 5.09
N LEU A 183 -0.85 -18.24 4.47
CA LEU A 183 0.15 -17.49 5.24
C LEU A 183 -0.57 -16.44 6.11
N PRO A 184 -0.14 -16.27 7.38
CA PRO A 184 -0.81 -15.36 8.30
C PRO A 184 -0.77 -13.93 7.77
N THR A 185 -1.92 -13.28 7.68
CA THR A 185 -2.01 -11.84 7.40
C THR A 185 -1.81 -11.06 8.70
N ASN A 186 -0.97 -10.04 8.67
CA ASN A 186 -0.70 -9.16 9.82
C ASN A 186 -1.14 -7.73 9.50
N TYR A 187 -2.45 -7.46 9.52
CA TYR A 187 -3.05 -6.15 9.25
C TYR A 187 -2.55 -5.07 10.23
N THR A 188 -2.46 -5.42 11.52
CA THR A 188 -1.98 -4.50 12.57
C THR A 188 -0.55 -4.06 12.31
N LEU A 189 0.35 -4.99 11.99
CA LEU A 189 1.76 -4.68 11.72
C LEU A 189 1.90 -3.85 10.43
N SER A 190 1.15 -4.17 9.39
CA SER A 190 1.11 -3.40 8.14
C SER A 190 0.63 -1.96 8.36
N GLY A 191 -0.38 -1.76 9.22
CA GLY A 191 -0.84 -0.43 9.62
C GLY A 191 0.22 0.36 10.39
N ILE A 192 0.93 -0.27 11.32
CA ILE A 192 2.04 0.35 12.06
C ILE A 192 3.18 0.77 11.12
N ILE A 193 3.53 -0.08 10.15
CA ILE A 193 4.54 0.21 9.14
C ILE A 193 4.14 1.43 8.32
N SER A 194 2.91 1.46 7.80
CA SER A 194 2.39 2.57 6.99
C SER A 194 2.40 3.89 7.76
N LEU A 195 1.97 3.88 9.03
CA LEU A 195 2.01 5.07 9.90
C LEU A 195 3.45 5.52 10.18
N THR A 196 4.34 4.60 10.50
CA THR A 196 5.76 4.91 10.79
C THR A 196 6.45 5.50 9.57
N LEU A 197 6.19 4.94 8.39
CA LEU A 197 6.75 5.41 7.13
C LEU A 197 6.20 6.77 6.75
N SER A 198 4.87 6.96 6.85
CA SER A 198 4.22 8.25 6.61
C SER A 198 4.79 9.35 7.51
N LEU A 199 4.94 9.07 8.81
CA LEU A 199 5.53 10.01 9.77
C LEU A 199 6.99 10.32 9.43
N GLY A 200 7.75 9.30 8.99
CA GLY A 200 9.14 9.48 8.55
C GLY A 200 9.25 10.38 7.32
N LEU A 201 8.38 10.17 6.33
CA LEU A 201 8.35 10.96 5.11
C LEU A 201 7.87 12.38 5.33
N ILE A 202 6.82 12.58 6.14
CA ILE A 202 6.34 13.91 6.52
C ILE A 202 7.47 14.70 7.20
N ASN A 203 8.24 14.06 8.09
CA ASN A 203 9.36 14.72 8.76
C ASN A 203 10.51 15.10 7.82
N LEU A 204 10.64 14.45 6.65
CA LEU A 204 11.61 14.81 5.62
C LEU A 204 11.15 15.92 4.68
N LEU A 205 9.86 16.30 4.72
CA LEU A 205 9.35 17.39 3.89
C LEU A 205 10.09 18.70 4.20
N PRO A 206 10.26 19.58 3.17
CA PRO A 206 10.94 20.86 3.29
C PRO A 206 10.12 21.90 4.07
N ILE A 207 9.59 21.53 5.21
CA ILE A 207 8.75 22.36 6.05
C ILE A 207 9.57 22.80 7.27
N PRO A 208 9.72 24.09 7.55
CA PRO A 208 10.63 24.60 8.59
C PRO A 208 10.42 24.01 9.99
N ALA A 209 9.20 23.64 10.35
CA ALA A 209 8.90 23.04 11.66
C ALA A 209 9.31 21.55 11.78
N LEU A 210 9.69 20.91 10.68
CA LEU A 210 10.06 19.49 10.59
C LEU A 210 11.58 19.33 10.38
N ASP A 211 12.08 18.10 10.50
CA ASP A 211 13.51 17.79 10.34
C ASP A 211 14.02 18.16 8.93
N GLY A 212 13.21 17.95 7.89
CA GLY A 212 13.53 18.35 6.51
C GLY A 212 13.75 19.86 6.35
N GLY A 213 13.01 20.69 7.10
CA GLY A 213 13.23 22.11 7.13
C GLY A 213 14.59 22.50 7.69
N ARG A 214 15.06 21.82 8.74
CA ARG A 214 16.41 22.03 9.28
C ARG A 214 17.49 21.67 8.26
N ILE A 215 17.31 20.57 7.53
CA ILE A 215 18.23 20.18 6.45
C ILE A 215 18.32 21.28 5.40
N ILE A 216 17.18 21.89 5.04
CA ILE A 216 17.16 23.02 4.08
C ILE A 216 17.92 24.23 4.62
N PHE A 217 17.73 24.62 5.88
CA PHE A 217 18.48 25.73 6.45
C PHE A 217 20.00 25.48 6.39
N VAL A 218 20.44 24.28 6.79
CA VAL A 218 21.87 23.89 6.70
C VAL A 218 22.34 23.90 5.24
N LEU A 219 21.53 23.40 4.28
CA LEU A 219 21.88 23.41 2.86
C LEU A 219 22.03 24.84 2.32
N LEU A 220 21.12 25.74 2.69
CA LEU A 220 21.19 27.16 2.32
C LEU A 220 22.45 27.83 2.89
N GLU A 221 22.82 27.55 4.14
CA GLU A 221 24.07 28.06 4.74
C GLU A 221 25.32 27.60 3.97
N VAL A 222 25.33 26.32 3.54
CA VAL A 222 26.43 25.76 2.75
C VAL A 222 26.49 26.40 1.35
N ILE A 223 25.36 26.56 0.67
CA ILE A 223 25.28 27.12 -0.69
C ILE A 223 25.65 28.60 -0.67
N PHE A 224 25.07 29.38 0.23
CA PHE A 224 25.31 30.83 0.30
C PHE A 224 26.58 31.19 1.10
N ARG A 225 27.22 30.20 1.72
CA ARG A 225 28.42 30.40 2.59
C ARG A 225 28.23 31.48 3.65
N ARG A 226 26.99 31.63 4.14
CA ARG A 226 26.60 32.60 5.17
C ARG A 226 25.71 31.93 6.18
N LYS A 227 25.96 32.17 7.47
CA LYS A 227 25.09 31.67 8.54
C LYS A 227 23.78 32.45 8.57
N ILE A 228 22.68 31.73 8.68
CA ILE A 228 21.36 32.31 8.87
C ILE A 228 21.24 32.77 10.33
N PRO A 229 20.75 33.99 10.59
CA PRO A 229 20.58 34.44 12.00
C PRO A 229 19.64 33.51 12.76
N ALA A 230 20.08 33.01 13.93
CA ALA A 230 19.31 32.10 14.76
C ALA A 230 17.91 32.62 15.13
N LYS A 231 17.77 33.95 15.27
CA LYS A 231 16.45 34.60 15.48
C LYS A 231 15.50 34.39 14.31
N PHE A 232 15.99 34.47 13.08
CA PHE A 232 15.18 34.29 11.88
C PHE A 232 14.75 32.82 11.76
N GLU A 233 15.67 31.88 11.92
CA GLU A 233 15.39 30.44 11.93
C GLU A 233 14.34 30.09 13.00
N SER A 234 14.53 30.54 14.24
CA SER A 234 13.58 30.30 15.33
C SER A 234 12.19 30.89 15.07
N MET A 235 12.13 32.09 14.46
CA MET A 235 10.86 32.71 14.12
C MET A 235 10.11 31.92 13.03
N VAL A 236 10.82 31.51 11.97
CA VAL A 236 10.23 30.71 10.89
C VAL A 236 9.74 29.36 11.41
N HIS A 237 10.55 28.68 12.24
CA HIS A 237 10.13 27.44 12.89
C HIS A 237 8.88 27.64 13.76
N GLY A 238 8.84 28.70 14.58
CA GLY A 238 7.70 28.97 15.46
C GLY A 238 6.40 29.26 14.71
N ILE A 239 6.46 30.08 13.66
CA ILE A 239 5.30 30.40 12.81
C ILE A 239 4.80 29.13 12.12
N THR A 240 5.69 28.36 11.49
CA THR A 240 5.32 27.13 10.79
C THR A 240 4.76 26.09 11.73
N PHE A 241 5.32 25.97 12.94
CA PHE A 241 4.80 25.08 13.97
C PHE A 241 3.38 25.47 14.40
N LEU A 242 3.11 26.77 14.57
CA LEU A 242 1.77 27.27 14.91
C LEU A 242 0.77 26.95 13.78
N ILE A 243 1.16 27.16 12.53
CA ILE A 243 0.32 26.81 11.36
C ILE A 243 0.03 25.31 11.34
N LEU A 244 1.05 24.45 11.55
CA LEU A 244 0.87 22.99 11.59
C LEU A 244 -0.07 22.55 12.72
N ILE A 245 0.09 23.07 13.91
CA ILE A 245 -0.80 22.75 15.06
C ILE A 245 -2.23 23.19 14.77
N THR A 246 -2.42 24.37 14.19
CA THR A 246 -3.75 24.86 13.81
C THR A 246 -4.39 23.96 12.75
N LEU A 247 -3.63 23.57 11.74
CA LEU A 247 -4.08 22.68 10.68
C LEU A 247 -4.41 21.28 11.20
N LEU A 248 -3.56 20.72 12.08
CA LEU A 248 -3.83 19.45 12.75
C LEU A 248 -5.10 19.51 13.60
N GLY A 249 -5.28 20.60 14.36
CA GLY A 249 -6.49 20.83 15.15
C GLY A 249 -7.75 20.92 14.28
N TYR A 250 -7.66 21.59 13.14
CA TYR A 250 -8.74 21.65 12.16
C TYR A 250 -9.10 20.26 11.60
N PHE A 251 -8.11 19.48 11.14
CA PHE A 251 -8.34 18.11 10.67
C PHE A 251 -8.87 17.19 11.78
N TYR A 252 -8.41 17.37 13.02
CA TYR A 252 -8.93 16.63 14.17
C TYR A 252 -10.42 16.88 14.38
N ILE A 253 -10.85 18.14 14.30
CA ILE A 253 -12.28 18.52 14.43
C ILE A 253 -13.09 17.93 13.27
N LEU A 254 -12.58 18.01 12.05
CA LEU A 254 -13.27 17.42 10.87
C LEU A 254 -13.42 15.90 11.01
N ASP A 255 -12.38 15.20 11.44
CA ASP A 255 -12.41 13.74 11.64
C ASP A 255 -13.36 13.33 12.77
N PHE A 256 -13.56 14.22 13.76
CA PHE A 256 -14.51 13.97 14.83
C PHE A 256 -15.96 14.16 14.37
N ILE A 257 -16.23 15.15 13.50
CA ILE A 257 -17.57 15.45 12.98
C ILE A 257 -17.96 14.46 11.88
N ASN A 258 -17.03 14.19 10.94
CA ASN A 258 -17.23 13.31 9.79
C ASN A 258 -16.09 12.28 9.72
N PRO A 259 -16.11 11.23 10.55
CA PRO A 259 -15.08 10.21 10.50
C PRO A 259 -15.10 9.51 9.15
N VAL A 260 -13.92 9.36 8.54
CA VAL A 260 -13.77 8.60 7.31
C VAL A 260 -13.95 7.12 7.66
N SER A 261 -15.00 6.50 7.13
CA SER A 261 -15.24 5.06 7.27
C SER A 261 -14.44 4.34 6.19
N ILE A 262 -13.25 3.88 6.53
CA ILE A 262 -12.49 2.96 5.69
C ILE A 262 -12.77 1.57 6.22
N THR A 263 -13.29 0.70 5.36
CA THR A 263 -13.35 -0.74 5.61
C THR A 263 -12.09 -1.36 5.01
N LEU A 264 -11.36 -2.11 5.81
CA LEU A 264 -10.25 -2.94 5.31
C LEU A 264 -10.84 -3.99 4.35
N PRO A 265 -10.18 -4.30 3.24
CA PRO A 265 -10.61 -5.32 2.29
C PRO A 265 -10.67 -6.71 2.91
#